data_75bc4898883d1974d3f89485113bec91
#
_entry.id   75bc4898883d1974d3f89485113bec91
#
_cell.length_a   1.000
_cell.length_b   1.000
_cell.length_c   1.000
_cell.angle_alpha   90.00
_cell.angle_beta   90.00
_cell.angle_gamma   90.00
#
_symmetry.space_group_name_H-M   'P 1'
#
loop_
_entity.id
_entity.type
_entity.pdbx_description
1 polymer ?
#
loop_
_entity_poly.entity_id
_entity_poly.type
_entity_poly.pdbx_seq_one_letter_code
_entity_poly.pdbx_strand_id
1 'polypeptide(L)'
;MTEAHANHKMLLRANKITKKFGGLTAVNEVSVDLRLGEIHAVIGPNGAGKSTLTNLLTGDLPATSGHVALNGQEITGWTPEKISRHGLGRSYQKTNIFKSFTVWDNVRLSAQSRSQPMPFNPFAWLQQAKHMQDVNERAERAIELAGLQNRRHALAGAASHGEQRQLEIAMTLATEPQVLLLDEPLAGMGVAEAESMVQLLLRLKPSHAMMLVEHDIDAIFTLADQLTVMVNGTVIASGLPATVRADAGVQAAYLGEDH
;
A
#
# COMPACT_ATOMS: atom_id res chain seq x y z
N MET A 1 18.16 -16.54 15.86
CA MET A 1 17.76 -16.16 14.49
C MET A 1 17.31 -14.70 14.45
N THR A 2 18.16 -13.78 14.96
CA THR A 2 17.78 -12.36 15.19
C THR A 2 18.59 -11.39 14.32
N GLU A 3 19.43 -11.87 13.41
CA GLU A 3 20.34 -11.00 12.62
C GLU A 3 19.88 -10.71 11.18
N ALA A 4 18.89 -11.42 10.64
CA ALA A 4 18.50 -11.26 9.24
C ALA A 4 17.72 -9.95 8.96
N HIS A 5 17.05 -9.37 9.96
CA HIS A 5 16.23 -8.14 9.76
C HIS A 5 17.02 -6.83 9.89
N ALA A 6 18.24 -6.86 10.40
CA ALA A 6 19.01 -5.64 10.69
C ALA A 6 19.56 -4.92 9.44
N ASN A 7 19.48 -5.53 8.25
CA ASN A 7 20.16 -5.01 7.05
C ASN A 7 19.24 -4.51 5.92
N HIS A 8 17.92 -4.54 6.08
CA HIS A 8 17.01 -4.04 5.06
C HIS A 8 16.92 -2.51 5.10
N LYS A 9 17.03 -1.87 3.93
CA LYS A 9 16.97 -0.41 3.80
C LYS A 9 15.61 0.10 4.29
N MET A 10 15.63 1.00 5.28
CA MET A 10 14.45 1.73 5.72
C MET A 10 13.96 2.65 4.62
N LEU A 11 12.70 2.51 4.21
CA LEU A 11 12.08 3.34 3.18
C LEU A 11 11.07 4.32 3.76
N LEU A 12 10.20 3.87 4.68
CA LEU A 12 9.26 4.77 5.35
C LEU A 12 9.39 4.60 6.87
N ARG A 13 9.39 5.72 7.58
CA ARG A 13 9.34 5.76 9.05
C ARG A 13 8.29 6.74 9.51
N ALA A 14 7.33 6.28 10.28
CA ALA A 14 6.47 7.12 11.09
C ALA A 14 6.97 7.08 12.53
N ASN A 15 7.10 8.24 13.17
CA ASN A 15 7.56 8.37 14.54
C ASN A 15 6.52 9.13 15.37
N LYS A 16 5.92 8.44 16.35
CA LYS A 16 4.92 8.97 17.31
C LYS A 16 3.82 9.79 16.64
N ILE A 17 3.34 9.30 15.48
CA ILE A 17 2.32 10.02 14.74
C ILE A 17 0.99 9.99 15.49
N THR A 18 0.36 11.16 15.60
CA THR A 18 -0.87 11.34 16.36
C THR A 18 -1.91 12.08 15.53
N LYS A 19 -3.16 11.65 15.62
CA LYS A 19 -4.32 12.34 15.06
C LYS A 19 -5.43 12.51 16.07
N LYS A 20 -5.82 13.78 16.27
CA LYS A 20 -6.97 14.15 17.11
C LYS A 20 -8.06 14.79 16.24
N PHE A 21 -9.31 14.42 16.49
CA PHE A 21 -10.51 15.04 15.92
C PHE A 21 -11.32 15.63 17.10
N GLY A 22 -11.14 16.92 17.40
CA GLY A 22 -11.71 17.51 18.61
C GLY A 22 -11.24 16.77 19.87
N GLY A 23 -12.17 16.20 20.62
CA GLY A 23 -11.88 15.42 21.84
C GLY A 23 -11.47 13.96 21.59
N LEU A 24 -11.64 13.44 20.37
CA LEU A 24 -11.33 12.04 20.04
C LEU A 24 -9.88 11.95 19.52
N THR A 25 -9.07 11.08 20.14
CA THR A 25 -7.75 10.70 19.64
C THR A 25 -7.88 9.41 18.81
N ALA A 26 -7.87 9.51 17.49
CA ALA A 26 -8.06 8.38 16.58
C ALA A 26 -6.76 7.59 16.33
N VAL A 27 -5.59 8.24 16.44
CA VAL A 27 -4.25 7.61 16.40
C VAL A 27 -3.42 8.33 17.45
N ASN A 28 -2.76 7.59 18.33
CA ASN A 28 -2.02 8.12 19.47
C ASN A 28 -0.59 7.57 19.51
N GLU A 29 0.38 8.43 19.23
CA GLU A 29 1.83 8.14 19.27
C GLU A 29 2.26 6.85 18.55
N VAL A 30 1.62 6.53 17.43
CA VAL A 30 1.93 5.32 16.65
C VAL A 30 3.25 5.51 15.91
N SER A 31 4.14 4.50 16.02
CA SER A 31 5.39 4.42 15.27
C SER A 31 5.39 3.15 14.43
N VAL A 32 5.72 3.29 13.13
CA VAL A 32 5.80 2.19 12.16
C VAL A 32 6.98 2.41 11.24
N ASP A 33 7.77 1.36 11.03
CA ASP A 33 8.90 1.31 10.11
C ASP A 33 8.59 0.35 8.96
N LEU A 34 8.77 0.79 7.72
CA LEU A 34 8.62 -0.05 6.52
C LEU A 34 9.97 -0.18 5.83
N ARG A 35 10.43 -1.42 5.63
CA ARG A 35 11.74 -1.73 5.06
C ARG A 35 11.61 -2.41 3.71
N LEU A 36 12.57 -2.16 2.83
CA LEU A 36 12.64 -2.84 1.52
C LEU A 36 12.70 -4.35 1.72
N GLY A 37 11.90 -5.09 0.99
CA GLY A 37 11.85 -6.55 1.07
C GLY A 37 11.01 -7.10 2.24
N GLU A 38 10.30 -6.23 2.98
CA GLU A 38 9.45 -6.63 4.10
C GLU A 38 7.98 -6.25 3.87
N ILE A 39 7.09 -7.10 4.36
CA ILE A 39 5.66 -6.85 4.50
C ILE A 39 5.36 -6.64 5.97
N HIS A 40 4.88 -5.44 6.30
CA HIS A 40 4.43 -5.07 7.63
C HIS A 40 2.90 -5.06 7.68
N ALA A 41 2.29 -6.01 8.37
CA ALA A 41 0.85 -6.03 8.55
C ALA A 41 0.42 -5.16 9.73
N VAL A 42 -0.70 -4.47 9.57
CA VAL A 42 -1.36 -3.70 10.64
C VAL A 42 -2.78 -4.24 10.80
N ILE A 43 -3.06 -4.79 11.98
CA ILE A 43 -4.36 -5.36 12.32
C ILE A 43 -4.99 -4.68 13.51
N GLY A 44 -6.25 -4.99 13.76
CA GLY A 44 -7.01 -4.47 14.91
C GLY A 44 -8.51 -4.45 14.60
N PRO A 45 -9.36 -4.32 15.61
CA PRO A 45 -10.82 -4.25 15.45
C PRO A 45 -11.23 -3.04 14.60
N ASN A 46 -12.52 -3.02 14.24
CA ASN A 46 -13.10 -1.85 13.59
C ASN A 46 -13.00 -0.63 14.50
N GLY A 47 -12.61 0.51 13.93
CA GLY A 47 -12.39 1.73 14.73
C GLY A 47 -11.02 1.80 15.44
N ALA A 48 -10.15 0.80 15.31
CA ALA A 48 -8.81 0.80 15.92
C ALA A 48 -7.85 1.91 15.42
N GLY A 49 -8.21 2.62 14.33
CA GLY A 49 -7.39 3.70 13.79
C GLY A 49 -6.55 3.32 12.56
N LYS A 50 -6.68 2.10 12.05
CA LYS A 50 -5.87 1.59 10.90
C LYS A 50 -5.97 2.48 9.65
N SER A 51 -7.20 2.74 9.17
CA SER A 51 -7.41 3.60 8.00
C SER A 51 -6.98 5.05 8.27
N THR A 52 -7.11 5.53 9.52
CA THR A 52 -6.58 6.84 9.91
C THR A 52 -5.06 6.86 9.82
N LEU A 53 -4.39 5.81 10.30
CA LEU A 53 -2.93 5.67 10.17
C LEU A 53 -2.51 5.69 8.69
N THR A 54 -3.16 4.90 7.84
CA THR A 54 -2.88 4.91 6.39
C THR A 54 -3.05 6.31 5.79
N ASN A 55 -4.13 7.03 6.12
CA ASN A 55 -4.39 8.40 5.66
C ASN A 55 -3.32 9.41 6.13
N LEU A 56 -2.76 9.21 7.34
CA LEU A 56 -1.68 10.06 7.86
C LEU A 56 -0.38 9.81 7.09
N LEU A 57 -0.06 8.56 6.77
CA LEU A 57 1.15 8.19 6.04
C LEU A 57 1.13 8.66 4.58
N THR A 58 -0.05 8.77 3.98
CA THR A 58 -0.26 9.19 2.59
C THR A 58 -0.50 10.70 2.43
N GLY A 59 -0.63 11.43 3.55
CA GLY A 59 -0.93 12.87 3.51
C GLY A 59 -2.39 13.21 3.20
N ASP A 60 -3.29 12.21 3.09
CA ASP A 60 -4.74 12.42 2.94
C ASP A 60 -5.35 13.08 4.19
N LEU A 61 -4.69 12.89 5.35
CA LEU A 61 -4.98 13.58 6.60
C LEU A 61 -3.72 14.23 7.17
N PRO A 62 -3.77 15.49 7.61
CA PRO A 62 -2.66 16.09 8.34
C PRO A 62 -2.55 15.51 9.75
N ALA A 63 -1.35 15.17 10.18
CA ALA A 63 -1.07 14.77 11.55
C ALA A 63 -1.27 15.92 12.52
N THR A 64 -1.68 15.62 13.76
CA THR A 64 -1.72 16.61 14.86
C THR A 64 -0.32 16.78 15.45
N SER A 65 0.46 15.69 15.56
CA SER A 65 1.86 15.67 15.97
C SER A 65 2.55 14.41 15.46
N GLY A 66 3.88 14.34 15.64
CA GLY A 66 4.71 13.27 15.12
C GLY A 66 5.23 13.58 13.72
N HIS A 67 6.05 12.68 13.18
CA HIS A 67 6.78 12.88 11.94
C HIS A 67 6.70 11.66 11.04
N VAL A 68 6.66 11.88 9.72
CA VAL A 68 6.77 10.83 8.71
C VAL A 68 7.93 11.17 7.78
N ALA A 69 8.83 10.21 7.59
CA ALA A 69 9.93 10.31 6.63
C ALA A 69 9.81 9.21 5.57
N LEU A 70 10.06 9.55 4.31
CA LEU A 70 10.08 8.65 3.16
C LEU A 70 11.43 8.79 2.46
N ASN A 71 12.15 7.70 2.26
CA ASN A 71 13.49 7.69 1.68
C ASN A 71 14.48 8.64 2.41
N GLY A 72 14.34 8.76 3.74
CA GLY A 72 15.16 9.65 4.57
C GLY A 72 14.77 11.12 4.53
N GLN A 73 13.77 11.51 3.74
CA GLN A 73 13.25 12.86 3.67
C GLN A 73 11.97 12.99 4.48
N GLU A 74 11.86 14.05 5.30
CA GLU A 74 10.63 14.38 6.00
C GLU A 74 9.54 14.77 5.01
N ILE A 75 8.36 14.09 5.12
CA ILE A 75 7.19 14.32 4.26
C ILE A 75 5.95 14.76 5.04
N THR A 76 6.07 14.98 6.35
CA THR A 76 4.94 15.42 7.20
C THR A 76 4.35 16.71 6.65
N GLY A 77 3.02 16.69 6.43
CA GLY A 77 2.29 17.83 5.86
C GLY A 77 2.44 18.01 4.35
N TRP A 78 3.08 17.09 3.63
CA TRP A 78 3.05 17.12 2.17
C TRP A 78 1.68 16.68 1.64
N THR A 79 1.37 17.14 0.42
CA THR A 79 0.16 16.68 -0.29
C THR A 79 0.32 15.24 -0.79
N PRO A 80 -0.77 14.48 -0.94
CA PRO A 80 -0.74 13.09 -1.45
C PRO A 80 -0.01 12.97 -2.79
N GLU A 81 -0.20 13.93 -3.71
CA GLU A 81 0.45 13.92 -5.02
C GLU A 81 1.97 14.04 -4.88
N LYS A 82 2.45 14.90 -3.97
CA LYS A 82 3.87 15.08 -3.73
C LYS A 82 4.48 13.83 -3.10
N ILE A 83 3.79 13.22 -2.14
CA ILE A 83 4.19 11.96 -1.50
C ILE A 83 4.23 10.82 -2.53
N SER A 84 3.19 10.70 -3.36
CA SER A 84 3.15 9.70 -4.42
C SER A 84 4.32 9.84 -5.39
N ARG A 85 4.61 11.06 -5.84
CA ARG A 85 5.78 11.34 -6.70
C ARG A 85 7.11 11.02 -6.02
N HIS A 86 7.15 11.02 -4.70
CA HIS A 86 8.36 10.69 -3.93
C HIS A 86 8.53 9.18 -3.71
N GLY A 87 7.60 8.36 -4.21
CA GLY A 87 7.73 6.90 -4.25
C GLY A 87 6.85 6.12 -3.29
N LEU A 88 5.72 6.71 -2.84
CA LEU A 88 4.71 5.99 -2.08
C LEU A 88 3.47 5.76 -2.94
N GLY A 89 3.09 4.50 -3.11
CA GLY A 89 1.85 4.08 -3.76
C GLY A 89 0.83 3.61 -2.73
N ARG A 90 -0.45 3.89 -3.00
CA ARG A 90 -1.56 3.43 -2.16
C ARG A 90 -2.65 2.79 -3.01
N SER A 91 -3.17 1.63 -2.59
CA SER A 91 -4.49 1.15 -3.01
C SER A 91 -5.55 1.69 -2.05
N TYR A 92 -6.75 1.96 -2.58
CA TYR A 92 -7.87 2.43 -1.77
C TYR A 92 -8.87 1.30 -1.55
N GLN A 93 -9.59 1.33 -0.43
CA GLN A 93 -10.62 0.34 -0.10
C GLN A 93 -11.77 0.29 -1.14
N LYS A 94 -12.10 1.43 -1.75
CA LYS A 94 -13.04 1.49 -2.89
C LYS A 94 -12.28 1.38 -4.21
N THR A 95 -12.74 0.47 -5.07
CA THR A 95 -12.18 0.25 -6.41
C THR A 95 -12.26 1.52 -7.26
N ASN A 96 -11.11 2.11 -7.57
CA ASN A 96 -10.95 3.35 -8.35
C ASN A 96 -10.47 3.05 -9.78
N ILE A 97 -11.23 2.23 -10.52
CA ILE A 97 -10.94 1.89 -11.92
C ILE A 97 -11.95 2.56 -12.87
N PHE A 98 -11.51 2.89 -14.05
CA PHE A 98 -12.40 3.31 -15.14
C PHE A 98 -12.97 2.08 -15.82
N LYS A 99 -14.18 1.66 -15.40
CA LYS A 99 -14.83 0.41 -15.83
C LYS A 99 -15.06 0.31 -17.33
N SER A 100 -15.26 1.45 -18.01
CA SER A 100 -15.44 1.56 -19.46
C SER A 100 -14.13 1.54 -20.26
N PHE A 101 -13.00 1.59 -19.59
CA PHE A 101 -11.67 1.53 -20.19
C PHE A 101 -11.13 0.10 -20.15
N THR A 102 -10.18 -0.21 -21.04
CA THR A 102 -9.45 -1.46 -20.97
C THR A 102 -8.51 -1.50 -19.75
N VAL A 103 -8.03 -2.68 -19.39
CA VAL A 103 -6.97 -2.85 -18.40
C VAL A 103 -5.75 -1.99 -18.78
N TRP A 104 -5.35 -2.04 -20.05
CA TRP A 104 -4.27 -1.25 -20.61
C TRP A 104 -4.47 0.26 -20.40
N ASP A 105 -5.63 0.78 -20.75
CA ASP A 105 -5.90 2.22 -20.68
C ASP A 105 -5.86 2.73 -19.23
N ASN A 106 -6.41 1.95 -18.28
CA ASN A 106 -6.35 2.25 -16.85
C ASN A 106 -4.90 2.36 -16.35
N VAL A 107 -4.09 1.35 -16.64
CA VAL A 107 -2.70 1.30 -16.17
C VAL A 107 -1.86 2.37 -16.85
N ARG A 108 -2.05 2.58 -18.16
CA ARG A 108 -1.35 3.60 -18.92
C ARG A 108 -1.66 5.01 -18.43
N LEU A 109 -2.92 5.29 -18.06
CA LEU A 109 -3.31 6.57 -17.49
C LEU A 109 -2.60 6.83 -16.16
N SER A 110 -2.48 5.79 -15.31
CA SER A 110 -1.73 5.87 -14.05
C SER A 110 -0.24 6.10 -14.29
N ALA A 111 0.37 5.41 -15.25
CA ALA A 111 1.77 5.63 -15.63
C ALA A 111 2.03 7.07 -16.10
N GLN A 112 1.05 7.66 -16.83
CA GLN A 112 1.14 9.03 -17.32
C GLN A 112 1.08 10.07 -16.19
N SER A 113 0.37 9.79 -15.09
CA SER A 113 0.21 10.73 -13.98
C SER A 113 1.54 11.11 -13.31
N ARG A 114 2.55 10.26 -13.41
CA ARG A 114 3.90 10.52 -12.89
C ARG A 114 4.73 11.43 -13.77
N SER A 115 4.30 11.64 -14.99
CA SER A 115 5.01 12.45 -15.96
C SER A 115 4.75 13.92 -15.70
N GLN A 116 5.81 14.74 -15.70
CA GLN A 116 5.65 16.19 -15.58
C GLN A 116 5.03 16.75 -16.87
N PRO A 117 4.18 17.80 -16.78
CA PRO A 117 3.74 18.54 -17.95
C PRO A 117 4.98 19.02 -18.72
N MET A 118 5.04 18.73 -20.02
CA MET A 118 6.14 19.22 -20.84
C MET A 118 6.04 20.73 -21.01
N PRO A 119 7.16 21.49 -20.83
CA PRO A 119 7.17 22.89 -21.18
C PRO A 119 6.96 23.06 -22.69
N PHE A 120 6.32 24.18 -23.11
CA PHE A 120 6.13 24.52 -24.52
C PHE A 120 7.49 24.65 -25.20
N ASN A 121 7.86 23.68 -26.06
CA ASN A 121 9.13 23.61 -26.76
C ASN A 121 8.86 23.20 -28.22
N PRO A 122 9.43 23.88 -29.23
CA PRO A 122 9.26 23.53 -30.64
C PRO A 122 9.77 22.11 -31.00
N PHE A 123 10.65 21.51 -30.20
CA PHE A 123 11.07 20.12 -30.33
C PHE A 123 10.26 19.14 -29.47
N ALA A 124 9.15 19.59 -28.88
CA ALA A 124 8.31 18.82 -27.97
C ALA A 124 7.80 17.51 -28.59
N TRP A 125 7.63 17.42 -29.90
CA TRP A 125 7.15 16.21 -30.57
C TRP A 125 8.11 15.03 -30.44
N LEU A 126 9.44 15.23 -30.54
CA LEU A 126 10.43 14.18 -30.31
C LEU A 126 10.47 13.77 -28.83
N GLN A 127 10.44 14.75 -27.92
CA GLN A 127 10.37 14.51 -26.49
C GLN A 127 9.05 13.82 -26.11
N GLN A 128 7.95 14.19 -26.76
CA GLN A 128 6.65 13.58 -26.54
C GLN A 128 6.61 12.12 -27.00
N ALA A 129 7.23 11.78 -28.14
CA ALA A 129 7.31 10.41 -28.61
C ALA A 129 8.09 9.52 -27.62
N LYS A 130 9.26 9.98 -27.16
CA LYS A 130 10.07 9.28 -26.13
C LYS A 130 9.29 9.15 -24.83
N HIS A 131 8.64 10.22 -24.38
CA HIS A 131 7.81 10.21 -23.18
C HIS A 131 6.65 9.21 -23.26
N MET A 132 5.99 9.13 -24.41
CA MET A 132 4.91 8.15 -24.66
C MET A 132 5.44 6.72 -24.62
N GLN A 133 6.68 6.47 -25.11
CA GLN A 133 7.34 5.18 -25.02
C GLN A 133 7.60 4.82 -23.54
N ASP A 134 8.19 5.71 -22.74
CA ASP A 134 8.45 5.50 -21.31
C ASP A 134 7.17 5.18 -20.54
N VAL A 135 6.07 5.90 -20.82
CA VAL A 135 4.76 5.63 -20.21
C VAL A 135 4.24 4.25 -20.59
N ASN A 136 4.36 3.86 -21.85
CA ASN A 136 3.90 2.55 -22.32
C ASN A 136 4.74 1.41 -21.70
N GLU A 137 6.06 1.57 -21.60
CA GLU A 137 6.93 0.58 -20.96
C GLU A 137 6.62 0.40 -19.46
N ARG A 138 6.33 1.50 -18.73
CA ARG A 138 5.88 1.42 -17.33
C ARG A 138 4.56 0.68 -17.22
N ALA A 139 3.60 0.99 -18.07
CA ALA A 139 2.30 0.33 -18.08
C ALA A 139 2.45 -1.17 -18.38
N GLU A 140 3.30 -1.55 -19.35
CA GLU A 140 3.56 -2.94 -19.70
C GLU A 140 4.15 -3.70 -18.51
N ARG A 141 5.22 -3.16 -17.88
CA ARG A 141 5.83 -3.77 -16.69
C ARG A 141 4.84 -3.93 -15.54
N ALA A 142 3.99 -2.93 -15.32
CA ALA A 142 3.00 -2.99 -14.24
C ALA A 142 1.93 -4.07 -14.49
N ILE A 143 1.46 -4.21 -15.73
CA ILE A 143 0.51 -5.26 -16.14
C ILE A 143 1.14 -6.64 -15.98
N GLU A 144 2.41 -6.78 -16.37
CA GLU A 144 3.15 -8.03 -16.25
C GLU A 144 3.34 -8.42 -14.78
N LEU A 145 3.80 -7.50 -13.94
CA LEU A 145 3.96 -7.73 -12.50
C LEU A 145 2.64 -8.14 -11.84
N ALA A 146 1.53 -7.52 -12.23
CA ALA A 146 0.20 -7.83 -11.70
C ALA A 146 -0.41 -9.13 -12.27
N GLY A 147 0.20 -9.75 -13.30
CA GLY A 147 -0.30 -10.99 -13.90
C GLY A 147 -1.51 -10.79 -14.82
N LEU A 148 -1.69 -9.59 -15.37
CA LEU A 148 -2.85 -9.20 -16.19
C LEU A 148 -2.59 -9.17 -17.70
N GLN A 149 -1.50 -9.79 -18.19
CA GLN A 149 -1.11 -9.76 -19.61
C GLN A 149 -2.22 -10.26 -20.53
N ASN A 150 -2.86 -11.37 -20.15
CA ASN A 150 -3.94 -12.00 -20.92
C ASN A 150 -5.26 -11.20 -20.89
N ARG A 151 -5.38 -10.24 -19.98
CA ARG A 151 -6.55 -9.37 -19.82
C ARG A 151 -6.33 -7.95 -20.33
N ARG A 152 -5.16 -7.67 -20.91
CA ARG A 152 -4.72 -6.33 -21.35
C ARG A 152 -5.78 -5.54 -22.10
N HIS A 153 -6.46 -6.17 -23.06
CA HIS A 153 -7.45 -5.54 -23.92
C HIS A 153 -8.90 -5.74 -23.44
N ALA A 154 -9.10 -6.44 -22.33
CA ALA A 154 -10.42 -6.61 -21.74
C ALA A 154 -10.89 -5.30 -21.08
N LEU A 155 -12.20 -5.03 -21.10
CA LEU A 155 -12.80 -3.94 -20.34
C LEU A 155 -12.64 -4.21 -18.83
N ALA A 156 -12.18 -3.22 -18.08
CA ALA A 156 -11.99 -3.34 -16.64
C ALA A 156 -13.29 -3.67 -15.89
N GLY A 157 -14.45 -3.19 -16.41
CA GLY A 157 -15.74 -3.51 -15.83
C GLY A 157 -16.22 -4.94 -16.04
N ALA A 158 -15.62 -5.69 -16.97
CA ALA A 158 -15.92 -7.10 -17.23
C ALA A 158 -14.97 -8.06 -16.46
N ALA A 159 -13.99 -7.52 -15.73
CA ALA A 159 -13.05 -8.29 -14.92
C ALA A 159 -13.73 -8.78 -13.63
N SER A 160 -13.29 -9.94 -13.11
CA SER A 160 -13.71 -10.42 -11.79
C SER A 160 -13.30 -9.46 -10.67
N HIS A 161 -13.81 -9.65 -9.46
CA HIS A 161 -13.45 -8.79 -8.33
C HIS A 161 -11.94 -8.88 -8.04
N GLY A 162 -11.37 -10.07 -8.05
CA GLY A 162 -9.93 -10.28 -7.87
C GLY A 162 -9.09 -9.64 -8.99
N GLU A 163 -9.52 -9.78 -10.26
CA GLU A 163 -8.85 -9.10 -11.39
C GLU A 163 -8.94 -7.56 -11.29
N GLN A 164 -10.06 -7.01 -10.80
CA GLN A 164 -10.18 -5.57 -10.56
C GLN A 164 -9.22 -5.09 -9.48
N ARG A 165 -9.03 -5.86 -8.39
CA ARG A 165 -8.03 -5.57 -7.36
C ARG A 165 -6.60 -5.70 -7.88
N GLN A 166 -6.30 -6.71 -8.70
CA GLN A 166 -5.00 -6.81 -9.37
C GLN A 166 -4.76 -5.60 -10.30
N LEU A 167 -5.81 -5.12 -10.98
CA LEU A 167 -5.73 -3.91 -11.79
C LEU A 167 -5.42 -2.66 -10.96
N GLU A 168 -6.01 -2.48 -9.78
CA GLU A 168 -5.67 -1.37 -8.88
C GLU A 168 -4.20 -1.42 -8.45
N ILE A 169 -3.69 -2.62 -8.14
CA ILE A 169 -2.27 -2.79 -7.83
C ILE A 169 -1.42 -2.46 -9.07
N ALA A 170 -1.80 -2.92 -10.27
CA ALA A 170 -1.11 -2.58 -11.51
C ALA A 170 -1.07 -1.06 -11.76
N MET A 171 -2.19 -0.37 -11.55
CA MET A 171 -2.26 1.10 -11.66
C MET A 171 -1.32 1.77 -10.66
N THR A 172 -1.24 1.25 -9.43
CA THR A 172 -0.32 1.76 -8.41
C THR A 172 1.13 1.49 -8.79
N LEU A 173 1.46 0.27 -9.25
CA LEU A 173 2.81 -0.12 -9.70
C LEU A 173 3.29 0.71 -10.91
N ALA A 174 2.38 1.12 -11.79
CA ALA A 174 2.69 1.97 -12.95
C ALA A 174 3.22 3.37 -12.54
N THR A 175 3.01 3.78 -11.29
CA THR A 175 3.62 4.98 -10.72
C THR A 175 5.02 4.73 -10.13
N GLU A 176 5.57 3.52 -10.29
CA GLU A 176 6.90 3.09 -9.83
C GLU A 176 7.16 3.44 -8.34
N PRO A 177 6.30 3.03 -7.41
CA PRO A 177 6.50 3.30 -5.99
C PRO A 177 7.61 2.41 -5.42
N GLN A 178 8.25 2.85 -4.35
CA GLN A 178 9.15 2.02 -3.53
C GLN A 178 8.44 1.48 -2.29
N VAL A 179 7.42 2.18 -1.85
CA VAL A 179 6.56 1.81 -0.71
C VAL A 179 5.13 1.63 -1.20
N LEU A 180 4.49 0.52 -0.83
CA LEU A 180 3.10 0.22 -1.12
C LEU A 180 2.29 0.15 0.17
N LEU A 181 1.22 0.94 0.26
CA LEU A 181 0.23 0.84 1.31
C LEU A 181 -1.05 0.22 0.73
N LEU A 182 -1.39 -0.97 1.18
CA LEU A 182 -2.49 -1.77 0.66
C LEU A 182 -3.56 -1.94 1.75
N ASP A 183 -4.76 -1.45 1.48
CA ASP A 183 -5.87 -1.44 2.42
C ASP A 183 -6.86 -2.54 2.01
N GLU A 184 -6.92 -3.63 2.78
CA GLU A 184 -7.73 -4.81 2.61
C GLU A 184 -7.66 -5.40 1.17
N PRO A 185 -6.44 -5.72 0.66
CA PRO A 185 -6.30 -6.19 -0.72
C PRO A 185 -6.98 -7.55 -0.99
N LEU A 186 -7.30 -8.32 0.03
CA LEU A 186 -7.95 -9.65 -0.06
C LEU A 186 -9.46 -9.60 0.15
N ALA A 187 -10.02 -8.45 0.54
CA ALA A 187 -11.42 -8.34 0.92
C ALA A 187 -12.37 -8.72 -0.23
N GLY A 188 -13.35 -9.58 0.06
CA GLY A 188 -14.39 -9.98 -0.88
C GLY A 188 -13.95 -10.94 -1.98
N MET A 189 -12.75 -11.52 -1.88
CA MET A 189 -12.23 -12.50 -2.82
C MET A 189 -12.65 -13.93 -2.47
N GLY A 190 -12.87 -14.76 -3.49
CA GLY A 190 -12.93 -16.21 -3.33
C GLY A 190 -11.53 -16.79 -3.06
N VAL A 191 -11.47 -18.04 -2.55
CA VAL A 191 -10.21 -18.69 -2.14
C VAL A 191 -9.13 -18.63 -3.24
N ALA A 192 -9.47 -19.00 -4.49
CA ALA A 192 -8.51 -19.00 -5.59
C ALA A 192 -8.00 -17.58 -5.98
N GLU A 193 -8.87 -16.56 -5.84
CA GLU A 193 -8.48 -15.16 -6.09
C GLU A 193 -7.56 -14.66 -4.97
N ALA A 194 -7.87 -14.99 -3.71
CA ALA A 194 -7.05 -14.65 -2.55
C ALA A 194 -5.65 -15.29 -2.64
N GLU A 195 -5.58 -16.59 -2.99
CA GLU A 195 -4.30 -17.26 -3.25
C GLU A 195 -3.49 -16.56 -4.35
N SER A 196 -4.13 -16.20 -5.46
CA SER A 196 -3.49 -15.46 -6.56
C SER A 196 -2.95 -14.11 -6.11
N MET A 197 -3.70 -13.40 -5.27
CA MET A 197 -3.28 -12.12 -4.69
C MET A 197 -2.12 -12.30 -3.72
N VAL A 198 -2.15 -13.30 -2.85
CA VAL A 198 -1.02 -13.65 -1.96
C VAL A 198 0.25 -13.89 -2.76
N GLN A 199 0.17 -14.67 -3.86
CA GLN A 199 1.32 -14.92 -4.75
C GLN A 199 1.80 -13.62 -5.43
N LEU A 200 0.90 -12.73 -5.82
CA LEU A 200 1.27 -11.41 -6.35
C LEU A 200 2.06 -10.61 -5.31
N LEU A 201 1.57 -10.49 -4.08
CA LEU A 201 2.23 -9.74 -3.02
C LEU A 201 3.62 -10.33 -2.68
N LEU A 202 3.75 -11.65 -2.65
CA LEU A 202 5.04 -12.32 -2.45
C LEU A 202 6.03 -12.04 -3.59
N ARG A 203 5.56 -11.96 -4.84
CA ARG A 203 6.42 -11.56 -5.98
C ARG A 203 6.88 -10.11 -5.90
N LEU A 204 6.05 -9.20 -5.37
CA LEU A 204 6.39 -7.78 -5.22
C LEU A 204 7.31 -7.51 -4.04
N LYS A 205 7.28 -8.36 -3.01
CA LYS A 205 8.00 -8.20 -1.75
C LYS A 205 9.50 -7.89 -1.92
N PRO A 206 10.29 -8.58 -2.75
CA PRO A 206 11.73 -8.32 -2.83
C PRO A 206 12.10 -6.91 -3.30
N SER A 207 11.22 -6.23 -4.03
CA SER A 207 11.47 -4.92 -4.64
C SER A 207 10.72 -3.75 -3.98
N HIS A 208 9.87 -4.04 -2.98
CA HIS A 208 9.05 -3.02 -2.31
C HIS A 208 9.10 -3.17 -0.79
N ALA A 209 8.89 -2.06 -0.09
CA ALA A 209 8.43 -2.09 1.29
C ALA A 209 6.89 -2.04 1.28
N MET A 210 6.22 -2.92 1.99
CA MET A 210 4.75 -2.97 1.96
C MET A 210 4.15 -2.84 3.35
N MET A 211 3.08 -2.08 3.46
CA MET A 211 2.18 -2.13 4.61
C MET A 211 0.84 -2.70 4.15
N LEU A 212 0.38 -3.72 4.84
CA LEU A 212 -0.94 -4.33 4.64
C LEU A 212 -1.83 -4.01 5.83
N VAL A 213 -2.99 -3.42 5.57
CA VAL A 213 -4.09 -3.41 6.53
C VAL A 213 -5.00 -4.56 6.15
N GLU A 214 -5.12 -5.55 7.02
CA GLU A 214 -5.90 -6.78 6.76
C GLU A 214 -6.56 -7.28 8.04
N HIS A 215 -7.58 -8.12 7.88
CA HIS A 215 -8.26 -8.81 8.96
C HIS A 215 -8.27 -10.34 8.78
N ASP A 216 -7.81 -10.83 7.63
CA ASP A 216 -7.59 -12.27 7.39
C ASP A 216 -6.28 -12.70 8.07
N ILE A 217 -6.42 -13.38 9.19
CA ILE A 217 -5.31 -13.81 10.05
C ILE A 217 -4.40 -14.81 9.32
N ASP A 218 -4.95 -15.73 8.53
CA ASP A 218 -4.17 -16.77 7.84
C ASP A 218 -3.32 -16.15 6.73
N ALA A 219 -3.88 -15.21 5.98
CA ALA A 219 -3.14 -14.46 4.98
C ALA A 219 -2.02 -13.63 5.60
N ILE A 220 -2.27 -12.99 6.75
CA ILE A 220 -1.27 -12.19 7.47
C ILE A 220 -0.09 -13.08 7.91
N PHE A 221 -0.35 -14.26 8.50
CA PHE A 221 0.73 -15.18 8.91
C PHE A 221 1.52 -15.74 7.74
N THR A 222 0.92 -15.81 6.55
CA THR A 222 1.61 -16.23 5.32
C THR A 222 2.49 -15.14 4.75
N LEU A 223 2.06 -13.87 4.82
CA LEU A 223 2.66 -12.73 4.11
C LEU A 223 3.62 -11.91 4.97
N ALA A 224 3.26 -11.66 6.24
CA ALA A 224 3.90 -10.63 7.05
C ALA A 224 5.24 -11.06 7.66
N ASP A 225 6.23 -10.16 7.59
CA ASP A 225 7.48 -10.27 8.33
C ASP A 225 7.38 -9.55 9.67
N GLN A 226 6.57 -8.48 9.72
CA GLN A 226 6.28 -7.71 10.92
C GLN A 226 4.77 -7.55 11.06
N LEU A 227 4.29 -7.58 12.29
CA LEU A 227 2.88 -7.42 12.64
C LEU A 227 2.74 -6.37 13.73
N THR A 228 1.85 -5.42 13.52
CA THR A 228 1.44 -4.42 14.51
C THR A 228 -0.05 -4.56 14.79
N VAL A 229 -0.41 -4.65 16.05
CA VAL A 229 -1.81 -4.70 16.52
C VAL A 229 -2.20 -3.36 17.10
N MET A 230 -3.27 -2.78 16.56
CA MET A 230 -3.82 -1.50 17.02
C MET A 230 -5.18 -1.72 17.70
N VAL A 231 -5.37 -1.05 18.82
CA VAL A 231 -6.65 -0.99 19.54
C VAL A 231 -6.86 0.45 20.05
N ASN A 232 -8.04 1.02 19.81
CA ASN A 232 -8.39 2.39 20.26
C ASN A 232 -7.32 3.45 19.93
N GLY A 233 -6.77 3.37 18.71
CA GLY A 233 -5.76 4.32 18.22
C GLY A 233 -4.35 4.10 18.74
N THR A 234 -4.09 3.09 19.54
CA THR A 234 -2.76 2.79 20.11
C THR A 234 -2.23 1.45 19.62
N VAL A 235 -0.90 1.30 19.58
CA VAL A 235 -0.24 0.01 19.35
C VAL A 235 -0.18 -0.75 20.66
N ILE A 236 -0.77 -1.95 20.71
CA ILE A 236 -0.70 -2.82 21.89
C ILE A 236 0.40 -3.88 21.77
N ALA A 237 0.75 -4.28 20.55
CA ALA A 237 1.87 -5.18 20.29
C ALA A 237 2.45 -4.91 18.89
N SER A 238 3.76 -5.09 18.73
CA SER A 238 4.45 -5.00 17.44
C SER A 238 5.68 -5.88 17.43
N GLY A 239 5.91 -6.64 16.37
CA GLY A 239 7.05 -7.54 16.24
C GLY A 239 6.83 -8.65 15.21
N LEU A 240 7.55 -9.75 15.36
CA LEU A 240 7.35 -10.93 14.51
C LEU A 240 5.94 -11.51 14.70
N PRO A 241 5.25 -11.95 13.63
CA PRO A 241 3.88 -12.46 13.73
C PRO A 241 3.70 -13.54 14.80
N ALA A 242 4.63 -14.49 14.89
CA ALA A 242 4.57 -15.55 15.89
C ALA A 242 4.64 -15.02 17.35
N THR A 243 5.45 -13.98 17.58
CA THR A 243 5.58 -13.37 18.92
C THR A 243 4.31 -12.59 19.26
N VAL A 244 3.79 -11.81 18.32
CA VAL A 244 2.58 -11.01 18.52
C VAL A 244 1.36 -11.90 18.75
N ARG A 245 1.25 -13.04 18.04
CA ARG A 245 0.18 -14.02 18.25
C ARG A 245 0.17 -14.62 19.66
N ALA A 246 1.34 -14.80 20.26
CA ALA A 246 1.47 -15.35 21.61
C ALA A 246 1.26 -14.31 22.72
N ASP A 247 1.12 -13.03 22.38
CA ASP A 247 0.92 -11.96 23.35
C ASP A 247 -0.48 -12.05 23.98
N ALA A 248 -0.53 -12.10 25.32
CA ALA A 248 -1.78 -12.24 26.06
C ALA A 248 -2.72 -11.04 25.89
N GLY A 249 -2.17 -9.84 25.72
CA GLY A 249 -2.96 -8.63 25.47
C GLY A 249 -3.61 -8.66 24.09
N VAL A 250 -2.93 -9.17 23.08
CA VAL A 250 -3.47 -9.38 21.74
C VAL A 250 -4.58 -10.43 21.74
N GLN A 251 -4.35 -11.55 22.45
CA GLN A 251 -5.36 -12.62 22.58
C GLN A 251 -6.62 -12.12 23.27
N ALA A 252 -6.48 -11.33 24.34
CA ALA A 252 -7.63 -10.76 25.06
C ALA A 252 -8.38 -9.71 24.25
N ALA A 253 -7.68 -8.87 23.50
CA ALA A 253 -8.27 -7.74 22.77
C ALA A 253 -8.79 -8.10 21.37
N TYR A 254 -8.31 -9.17 20.75
CA TYR A 254 -8.60 -9.51 19.37
C TYR A 254 -9.20 -10.90 19.16
N LEU A 255 -8.79 -11.89 19.96
CA LEU A 255 -9.26 -13.28 19.85
C LEU A 255 -10.34 -13.64 20.91
N GLY A 256 -10.61 -12.74 21.85
CA GLY A 256 -11.64 -12.92 22.88
C GLY A 256 -13.06 -12.52 22.47
N GLU A 257 -13.27 -12.00 21.26
CA GLU A 257 -14.60 -11.58 20.74
C GLU A 257 -15.32 -12.63 19.90
N ASP A 258 -14.72 -13.81 19.69
CA ASP A 258 -15.33 -14.94 18.97
C ASP A 258 -16.09 -15.88 19.94
N HIS A 259 -17.08 -15.30 20.69
CA HIS A 259 -18.10 -16.10 21.41
C HIS A 259 -19.48 -15.44 21.33
#